data_816cdeb3b2e04562f10dc5765c942d58
#
_entry.id   816cdeb3b2e04562f10dc5765c942d58
#
_cell.length_a   1.000
_cell.length_b   1.000
_cell.length_c   1.000
_cell.angle_alpha   90.00
_cell.angle_beta   90.00
_cell.angle_gamma   90.00
#
_symmetry.space_group_name_H-M   'P 1'
#
loop_
_entity.id
_entity.type
_entity.pdbx_description
1 polymer ?
#
loop_
_entity_poly.entity_id
_entity_poly.type
_entity_poly.pdbx_seq_one_letter_code
_entity_poly.pdbx_strand_id
1 'polypeptide(L)'
;MRQSVVGIVRDKDKFLLGLRTPGGDVGEHWEFPGGKCEAGETHQQALIREYEEELAVCISVGQFIAHKHFQNEHRDFDLFAYEVIIPESQTCVPSVHSKLKWVSIDELKNIPVVPSDMLFIPELRKFYRL
;
A
#
# COMPACT_ATOMS: atom_id res chain seq x y z
N MET A 1 -16.95 10.94 -3.08
CA MET A 1 -16.30 9.74 -3.65
C MET A 1 -15.38 9.11 -2.64
N ARG A 2 -15.31 7.79 -2.62
CA ARG A 2 -14.43 7.05 -1.72
C ARG A 2 -12.96 7.36 -2.01
N GLN A 3 -12.19 7.60 -0.96
CA GLN A 3 -10.74 7.74 -1.03
C GLN A 3 -10.07 6.64 -0.23
N SER A 4 -9.02 6.08 -0.81
CA SER A 4 -8.15 5.11 -0.16
C SER A 4 -6.71 5.60 -0.21
N VAL A 5 -5.92 5.15 0.75
CA VAL A 5 -4.50 5.48 0.84
C VAL A 5 -3.67 4.21 0.82
N VAL A 6 -2.51 4.27 0.20
CA VAL A 6 -1.53 3.19 0.24
C VAL A 6 -0.19 3.77 0.68
N GLY A 7 0.51 3.01 1.49
CA GLY A 7 1.83 3.40 1.98
C GLY A 7 2.91 2.67 1.21
N ILE A 8 3.92 3.41 0.82
CA ILE A 8 5.08 2.87 0.12
C ILE A 8 6.24 2.83 1.10
N VAL A 9 6.55 1.63 1.56
CA VAL A 9 7.68 1.39 2.46
C VAL A 9 8.81 0.82 1.63
N ARG A 10 9.90 1.55 1.57
CA ARG A 10 11.05 1.19 0.74
C ARG A 10 12.26 0.90 1.60
N ASP A 11 12.97 -0.17 1.27
CA ASP A 11 14.29 -0.47 1.80
C ASP A 11 15.20 -0.77 0.60
N LYS A 12 16.12 0.16 0.30
CA LYS A 12 16.97 0.13 -0.88
C LYS A 12 16.11 0.09 -2.15
N ASP A 13 16.15 -1.01 -2.92
CA ASP A 13 15.38 -1.17 -4.15
C ASP A 13 14.14 -2.05 -3.98
N LYS A 14 13.77 -2.34 -2.73
CA LYS A 14 12.63 -3.23 -2.43
C LYS A 14 11.52 -2.51 -1.69
N PHE A 15 10.31 -3.00 -1.92
CA PHE A 15 9.08 -2.45 -1.35
C PHE A 15 8.36 -3.51 -0.52
N LEU A 16 7.74 -3.08 0.56
CA LEU A 16 6.99 -3.97 1.45
C LEU A 16 5.57 -4.17 0.91
N LEU A 17 5.20 -5.42 0.66
CA LEU A 17 3.85 -5.79 0.27
C LEU A 17 3.30 -6.86 1.23
N GLY A 18 1.96 -6.87 1.34
CA GLY A 18 1.24 -7.89 2.09
C GLY A 18 0.39 -8.73 1.16
N LEU A 19 0.32 -10.03 1.45
CA LEU A 19 -0.52 -10.96 0.70
C LEU A 19 -1.91 -11.00 1.33
N ARG A 20 -2.94 -10.65 0.55
CA ARG A 20 -4.32 -10.71 1.00
C ARG A 20 -4.74 -12.16 1.23
N THR A 21 -5.56 -12.38 2.25
CA THR A 21 -6.13 -13.71 2.50
C THR A 21 -7.05 -14.13 1.35
N PRO A 22 -7.29 -15.44 1.17
CA PRO A 22 -8.22 -15.91 0.13
C PRO A 22 -9.61 -15.32 0.26
N GLY A 23 -10.27 -15.09 -0.87
CA GLY A 23 -11.64 -14.60 -0.94
C GLY A 23 -11.78 -13.28 -1.68
N GLY A 24 -12.93 -13.09 -2.32
CA GLY A 24 -13.20 -11.89 -3.09
C GLY A 24 -12.40 -11.84 -4.39
N ASP A 25 -12.53 -10.72 -5.10
CA ASP A 25 -11.92 -10.53 -6.42
C ASP A 25 -10.39 -10.46 -6.37
N VAL A 26 -9.85 -10.02 -5.25
CA VAL A 26 -8.41 -9.80 -5.10
C VAL A 26 -7.79 -10.63 -3.98
N GLY A 27 -8.47 -11.72 -3.59
CA GLY A 27 -7.91 -12.68 -2.64
C GLY A 27 -6.62 -13.28 -3.20
N GLU A 28 -5.65 -13.51 -2.32
CA GLU A 28 -4.32 -14.03 -2.66
C GLU A 28 -3.54 -13.15 -3.64
N HIS A 29 -3.85 -11.85 -3.68
CA HIS A 29 -3.06 -10.85 -4.39
C HIS A 29 -2.22 -10.05 -3.39
N TRP A 30 -1.08 -9.60 -3.87
CA TRP A 30 -0.19 -8.74 -3.10
C TRP A 30 -0.61 -7.27 -3.21
N GLU A 31 -0.44 -6.53 -2.14
CA GLU A 31 -0.81 -5.11 -2.11
C GLU A 31 0.13 -4.31 -1.23
N PHE A 32 0.21 -3.00 -1.50
CA PHE A 32 0.82 -2.07 -0.57
C PHE A 32 -0.14 -1.90 0.61
N PRO A 33 0.33 -2.03 1.86
CA PRO A 33 -0.57 -1.85 3.00
C PRO A 33 -1.20 -0.46 3.01
N GLY A 34 -2.45 -0.39 3.41
CA GLY A 34 -3.24 0.83 3.44
C GLY A 34 -4.72 0.51 3.54
N GLY A 35 -5.56 1.46 3.21
CA GLY A 35 -6.99 1.23 3.27
C GLY A 35 -7.81 2.48 3.04
N LYS A 36 -9.09 2.38 3.38
CA LYS A 36 -10.07 3.44 3.21
C LYS A 36 -9.86 4.57 4.18
N CYS A 37 -9.97 5.80 3.70
CA CYS A 37 -10.07 6.97 4.58
C CYS A 37 -11.44 6.97 5.24
N GLU A 38 -11.48 7.23 6.54
CA GLU A 38 -12.72 7.43 7.26
C GLU A 38 -13.12 8.90 7.21
N ALA A 39 -14.39 9.17 7.49
CA ALA A 39 -14.91 10.53 7.48
C ALA A 39 -14.12 11.43 8.45
N GLY A 40 -13.66 12.56 7.94
CA GLY A 40 -12.88 13.51 8.75
C GLY A 40 -11.42 13.20 8.92
N GLU A 41 -10.93 12.06 8.40
CA GLU A 41 -9.51 11.71 8.43
C GLU A 41 -8.74 12.40 7.33
N THR A 42 -7.53 12.89 7.64
CA THR A 42 -6.55 13.22 6.62
C THR A 42 -5.95 11.94 6.08
N HIS A 43 -5.27 12.01 4.92
CA HIS A 43 -4.55 10.85 4.37
C HIS A 43 -3.50 10.33 5.35
N GLN A 44 -2.79 11.25 6.01
CA GLN A 44 -1.76 10.89 6.98
C GLN A 44 -2.36 10.13 8.17
N GLN A 45 -3.48 10.62 8.70
CA GLN A 45 -4.18 9.96 9.81
C GLN A 45 -4.66 8.56 9.40
N ALA A 46 -5.20 8.44 8.18
CA ALA A 46 -5.66 7.14 7.68
C ALA A 46 -4.50 6.14 7.57
N LEU A 47 -3.35 6.57 7.04
CA LEU A 47 -2.17 5.70 6.94
C LEU A 47 -1.66 5.27 8.31
N ILE A 48 -1.59 6.20 9.26
CA ILE A 48 -1.13 5.88 10.63
C ILE A 48 -2.06 4.84 11.25
N ARG A 49 -3.37 5.03 11.13
CA ARG A 49 -4.35 4.10 11.66
C ARG A 49 -4.28 2.74 10.99
N GLU A 50 -4.24 2.70 9.66
CA GLU A 50 -4.22 1.45 8.90
C GLU A 50 -2.95 0.63 9.19
N TYR A 51 -1.79 1.27 9.28
CA TYR A 51 -0.56 0.56 9.60
C TYR A 51 -0.54 0.02 11.04
N GLU A 52 -1.13 0.75 11.98
CA GLU A 52 -1.29 0.25 13.34
C GLU A 52 -2.22 -0.96 13.38
N GLU A 53 -3.36 -0.88 12.69
CA GLU A 53 -4.33 -1.98 12.63
C GLU A 53 -3.80 -3.21 11.89
N GLU A 54 -3.15 -3.00 10.75
CA GLU A 54 -2.74 -4.10 9.88
C GLU A 54 -1.40 -4.70 10.24
N LEU A 55 -0.46 -3.91 10.75
CA LEU A 55 0.93 -4.33 10.96
C LEU A 55 1.45 -4.09 12.39
N ALA A 56 0.64 -3.51 13.25
CA ALA A 56 1.02 -3.20 14.64
C ALA A 56 2.27 -2.33 14.75
N VAL A 57 2.41 -1.33 13.88
CA VAL A 57 3.53 -0.40 13.89
C VAL A 57 3.06 1.04 13.93
N CYS A 58 3.88 1.90 14.56
CA CYS A 58 3.69 3.35 14.56
C CYS A 58 4.60 3.96 13.49
N ILE A 59 4.02 4.52 12.46
CA ILE A 59 4.74 5.01 11.29
C ILE A 59 4.86 6.52 11.25
N SER A 60 5.75 7.01 10.40
CA SER A 60 5.76 8.40 9.93
C SER A 60 5.37 8.41 8.46
N VAL A 61 4.64 9.44 8.05
CA VAL A 61 4.25 9.62 6.65
C VAL A 61 5.20 10.63 6.03
N GLY A 62 5.80 10.25 4.90
CA GLY A 62 6.71 11.11 4.16
C GLY A 62 6.01 11.84 3.02
N GLN A 63 6.66 11.88 1.86
CA GLN A 63 6.18 12.66 0.73
C GLN A 63 5.01 11.99 0.01
N PHE A 64 4.13 12.82 -0.52
CA PHE A 64 3.10 12.38 -1.47
C PHE A 64 3.78 11.92 -2.77
N ILE A 65 3.36 10.76 -3.28
CA ILE A 65 3.94 10.18 -4.50
C ILE A 65 3.03 10.38 -5.69
N ALA A 66 1.79 9.93 -5.60
CA ALA A 66 0.87 9.98 -6.74
C ALA A 66 -0.58 9.78 -6.33
N HIS A 67 -1.48 10.24 -7.19
CA HIS A 67 -2.91 10.03 -7.09
C HIS A 67 -3.36 9.28 -8.35
N LYS A 68 -4.14 8.23 -8.16
CA LYS A 68 -4.73 7.44 -9.25
C LYS A 68 -6.21 7.24 -9.00
N HIS A 69 -6.95 7.15 -10.09
CA HIS A 69 -8.36 6.79 -10.05
C HIS A 69 -8.51 5.36 -10.56
N PHE A 70 -9.19 4.51 -9.80
CA PHE A 70 -9.46 3.13 -10.18
C PHE A 70 -10.95 2.91 -10.33
N GLN A 71 -11.34 2.30 -11.44
CA GLN A 71 -12.73 1.96 -11.71
C GLN A 71 -12.82 0.62 -12.42
N ASN A 72 -13.73 -0.23 -11.96
CA ASN A 72 -14.13 -1.45 -12.66
C ASN A 72 -15.63 -1.66 -12.46
N GLU A 73 -16.16 -2.84 -12.78
CA GLU A 73 -17.60 -3.12 -12.64
C GLU A 73 -18.13 -2.97 -11.22
N HIS A 74 -17.28 -3.18 -10.22
CA HIS A 74 -17.68 -3.26 -8.81
C HIS A 74 -17.15 -2.11 -7.95
N ARG A 75 -16.15 -1.37 -8.43
CA ARG A 75 -15.44 -0.38 -7.62
C ARG A 75 -15.16 0.89 -8.39
N ASP A 76 -15.25 2.00 -7.67
CA ASP A 76 -14.95 3.33 -8.19
C ASP A 76 -14.41 4.17 -7.03
N PHE A 77 -13.10 4.43 -7.04
CA PHE A 77 -12.47 5.16 -5.95
C PHE A 77 -11.15 5.81 -6.36
N ASP A 78 -10.74 6.78 -5.57
CA ASP A 78 -9.43 7.42 -5.72
C ASP A 78 -8.42 6.82 -4.76
N LEU A 79 -7.18 6.63 -5.23
CA LEU A 79 -6.06 6.17 -4.41
C LEU A 79 -4.98 7.23 -4.35
N PHE A 80 -4.42 7.39 -3.15
CA PHE A 80 -3.33 8.32 -2.89
C PHE A 80 -2.17 7.55 -2.26
N ALA A 81 -1.01 7.62 -2.89
CA ALA A 81 0.19 6.93 -2.42
C ALA A 81 1.14 7.92 -1.76
N TYR A 82 1.62 7.55 -0.58
CA TYR A 82 2.59 8.33 0.19
C TYR A 82 3.75 7.43 0.63
N GLU A 83 4.92 8.02 0.78
CA GLU A 83 6.00 7.34 1.47
C GLU A 83 5.61 7.06 2.92
N VAL A 84 5.95 5.88 3.40
CA VAL A 84 5.76 5.50 4.80
C VAL A 84 7.09 5.03 5.36
N ILE A 85 7.42 5.54 6.54
CA ILE A 85 8.65 5.20 7.24
C ILE A 85 8.30 4.40 8.48
N ILE A 86 8.80 3.17 8.54
CA ILE A 86 8.65 2.30 9.72
C ILE A 86 9.96 2.37 10.49
N PRO A 87 9.93 2.79 11.77
CA PRO A 87 11.15 2.82 12.58
C PRO A 87 11.80 1.43 12.66
N GLU A 88 13.13 1.38 12.59
CA GLU A 88 13.88 0.13 12.63
C GLU A 88 13.64 -0.68 13.91
N SER A 89 13.32 0.01 15.01
CA SER A 89 13.03 -0.63 16.30
C SER A 89 11.73 -1.42 16.33
N GLN A 90 10.88 -1.26 15.30
CA GLN A 90 9.57 -1.90 15.27
C GLN A 90 9.55 -3.06 14.28
N THR A 91 8.84 -4.12 14.66
CA THR A 91 8.65 -5.30 13.83
C THR A 91 7.20 -5.36 13.38
N CYS A 92 6.98 -5.51 12.07
CA CYS A 92 5.65 -5.67 11.52
C CYS A 92 5.04 -7.02 11.92
N VAL A 93 3.82 -6.98 12.45
CA VAL A 93 3.05 -8.17 12.78
C VAL A 93 1.76 -8.13 11.97
N PRO A 94 1.65 -8.89 10.87
CA PRO A 94 0.47 -8.84 10.02
C PRO A 94 -0.77 -9.40 10.71
N SER A 95 -1.89 -8.69 10.61
CA SER A 95 -3.17 -9.13 11.17
C SER A 95 -4.20 -9.46 10.09
N VAL A 96 -4.14 -8.77 8.94
CA VAL A 96 -5.09 -8.98 7.83
C VAL A 96 -4.43 -9.63 6.62
N HIS A 97 -3.12 -9.62 6.56
CA HIS A 97 -2.36 -10.27 5.49
C HIS A 97 -1.83 -11.63 5.99
N SER A 98 -1.82 -12.61 5.10
CA SER A 98 -1.27 -13.93 5.44
C SER A 98 0.27 -13.95 5.44
N LYS A 99 0.88 -13.04 4.69
CA LYS A 99 2.35 -12.92 4.58
C LYS A 99 2.73 -11.49 4.27
N LEU A 100 3.98 -11.15 4.61
CA LEU A 100 4.64 -9.92 4.17
C LEU A 100 5.85 -10.30 3.34
N LYS A 101 6.18 -9.49 2.34
CA LYS A 101 7.33 -9.75 1.49
C LYS A 101 7.93 -8.42 1.00
N TRP A 102 9.26 -8.40 0.90
CA TRP A 102 9.98 -7.30 0.26
C TRP A 102 10.25 -7.68 -1.20
N VAL A 103 9.79 -6.86 -2.12
CA VAL A 103 9.92 -7.14 -3.56
C VAL A 103 10.50 -5.94 -4.29
N SER A 104 11.33 -6.22 -5.30
CA SER A 104 11.83 -5.16 -6.17
C SER A 104 10.74 -4.73 -7.15
N ILE A 105 10.93 -3.57 -7.78
CA ILE A 105 9.94 -3.09 -8.74
C ILE A 105 9.81 -4.04 -9.94
N ASP A 106 10.89 -4.69 -10.33
CA ASP A 106 10.84 -5.65 -11.44
C ASP A 106 10.10 -6.92 -11.06
N GLU A 107 10.21 -7.37 -9.81
CA GLU A 107 9.47 -8.54 -9.32
C GLU A 107 7.95 -8.29 -9.30
N LEU A 108 7.52 -7.04 -9.14
CA LEU A 108 6.09 -6.69 -9.13
C LEU A 108 5.37 -7.10 -10.42
N LYS A 109 6.10 -7.23 -11.52
CA LYS A 109 5.53 -7.65 -12.81
C LYS A 109 5.23 -9.15 -12.84
N ASN A 110 5.86 -9.92 -11.96
CA ASN A 110 5.83 -11.38 -12.01
C ASN A 110 5.01 -12.01 -10.88
N ILE A 111 4.41 -11.21 -10.03
CA ILE A 111 3.54 -11.68 -8.94
C ILE A 111 2.15 -11.07 -9.09
N PRO A 112 1.11 -11.73 -8.56
CA PRO A 112 -0.24 -11.18 -8.64
C PRO A 112 -0.39 -10.00 -7.68
N VAL A 113 -0.40 -8.80 -8.24
CA VAL A 113 -0.60 -7.56 -7.48
C VAL A 113 -2.03 -7.06 -7.70
N VAL A 114 -2.64 -6.53 -6.65
CA VAL A 114 -3.97 -5.92 -6.73
C VAL A 114 -3.99 -4.90 -7.87
N PRO A 115 -4.96 -4.98 -8.80
CA PRO A 115 -4.96 -4.13 -10.01
C PRO A 115 -4.86 -2.63 -9.73
N SER A 116 -5.53 -2.14 -8.69
CA SER A 116 -5.47 -0.72 -8.35
C SER A 116 -4.07 -0.29 -7.94
N ASP A 117 -3.31 -1.16 -7.28
CA ASP A 117 -1.95 -0.88 -6.84
C ASP A 117 -0.94 -0.92 -7.99
N MET A 118 -1.22 -1.72 -9.02
CA MET A 118 -0.38 -1.76 -10.21
C MET A 118 -0.29 -0.42 -10.91
N LEU A 119 -1.29 0.45 -10.74
CA LEU A 119 -1.29 1.78 -11.33
C LEU A 119 -0.12 2.64 -10.83
N PHE A 120 0.42 2.32 -9.66
CA PHE A 120 1.51 3.10 -9.08
C PHE A 120 2.90 2.66 -9.54
N ILE A 121 3.04 1.53 -10.21
CA ILE A 121 4.36 1.03 -10.63
C ILE A 121 5.14 2.05 -11.46
N PRO A 122 4.57 2.67 -12.52
CA PRO A 122 5.29 3.70 -13.27
C PRO A 122 5.65 4.92 -12.40
N GLU A 123 4.78 5.28 -11.47
CA GLU A 123 4.99 6.42 -10.59
C GLU A 123 6.14 6.16 -9.60
N LEU A 124 6.26 4.93 -9.10
CA LEU A 124 7.36 4.55 -8.23
C LEU A 124 8.70 4.59 -8.96
N ARG A 125 8.72 4.17 -10.23
CA ARG A 125 9.94 4.26 -11.04
C ARG A 125 10.41 5.70 -11.18
N LYS A 126 9.48 6.62 -11.42
CA LYS A 126 9.79 8.05 -11.54
C LYS A 126 10.25 8.63 -10.21
N PHE A 127 9.50 8.37 -9.16
CA PHE A 127 9.74 8.97 -7.85
C PHE A 127 11.10 8.55 -7.28
N TYR A 128 11.43 7.28 -7.39
CA TYR A 128 12.66 6.71 -6.85
C TYR A 128 13.78 6.56 -7.88
N ARG A 129 13.54 6.95 -9.12
CA ARG A 129 14.52 6.86 -10.22
C ARG A 129 15.03 5.43 -10.44
N LEU A 130 14.12 4.51 -10.51
CA LEU A 130 14.42 3.09 -10.70
C LEU A 130 14.30 2.64 -12.16
#